data_98ca6f7025e48a43297438adcbfcda54
#
_entry.id   98ca6f7025e48a43297438adcbfcda54
#
_cell.length_a   1.000
_cell.length_b   1.000
_cell.length_c   1.000
_cell.angle_alpha   90.00
_cell.angle_beta   90.00
_cell.angle_gamma   90.00
#
_symmetry.space_group_name_H-M   'P 1'
#
loop_
_entity.id
_entity.type
_entity.pdbx_description
1 polymer ?
#
loop_
_entity_poly.entity_id
_entity_poly.type
_entity_poly.pdbx_seq_one_letter_code
_entity_poly.pdbx_strand_id
1 'polypeptide(L)'
;MKQLYKIILTTCLLLPYNVALGQTVRPPKVEFHPSDSVPFTLSRVTNFNPSVSLSDTVLTIIADSLRTDGTATIFTVYETDADSIIGLWQVGSGSNCALWLNSQRVSYDDFSVTYRNSNEHGVVVHSMLYQYPVLDSSYSGHDTLFLGREGSTVGEKNLCAIFYYPGRLDLQFKRQLESALAIRYGAVLHGPYVNSLSDTLWNPLSDDSLFSVGICGIGRDDSLSLFQPRSAIRNDIMTLESVTPLSDLEHIMLGCDSNAIDLSDETFIVDTVSYLAVARQWKLRALTYGHTSTVRLTVGLPLPFDAIRLMLTTVDGSTTVIATDSTMAFTLNIADGQDYFLSLLVNPSALSSVTKGAKNGTNKEEYTDNEELPIFNSQFSISPNPSSGHYTLRVNQPNDDIINIRVVDANGRIVEQHSTAEPLSQYTYNGHLSANGVYYVTVTSNGRQQTIKLIVVR
;
A
#
# COMPACT_ATOMS: atom_id res chain seq x y z
N MET A 1 -4.82 -17.58 -30.07
CA MET A 1 -4.60 -18.91 -29.46
C MET A 1 -4.25 -18.68 -28.00
N LYS A 2 -5.17 -18.98 -27.08
CA LYS A 2 -4.92 -18.90 -25.63
C LYS A 2 -3.97 -20.03 -25.26
N GLN A 3 -2.80 -19.70 -24.68
CA GLN A 3 -1.88 -20.72 -24.16
C GLN A 3 -2.36 -21.12 -22.76
N LEU A 4 -2.68 -22.39 -22.58
CA LEU A 4 -3.00 -22.99 -21.29
C LEU A 4 -1.69 -23.53 -20.69
N TYR A 5 -1.24 -22.98 -19.58
CA TYR A 5 -0.07 -23.48 -18.84
C TYR A 5 -0.54 -24.32 -17.65
N LYS A 6 0.04 -25.50 -17.53
CA LYS A 6 -0.24 -26.43 -16.41
C LYS A 6 0.93 -26.36 -15.43
N ILE A 7 0.68 -25.84 -14.23
CA ILE A 7 1.65 -25.85 -13.13
C ILE A 7 1.36 -27.08 -12.28
N ILE A 8 2.33 -27.98 -12.18
CA ILE A 8 2.26 -29.10 -11.23
C ILE A 8 2.97 -28.62 -9.97
N LEU A 9 2.20 -28.35 -8.92
CA LEU A 9 2.78 -28.07 -7.61
C LEU A 9 3.34 -29.38 -7.05
N THR A 10 4.67 -29.47 -7.01
CA THR A 10 5.34 -30.50 -6.22
C THR A 10 5.15 -30.11 -4.74
N THR A 11 4.61 -31.00 -3.96
CA THR A 11 4.40 -30.85 -2.51
C THR A 11 5.68 -30.35 -1.87
N CYS A 12 5.73 -29.06 -1.51
CA CYS A 12 6.76 -28.53 -0.64
C CYS A 12 6.64 -29.24 0.72
N LEU A 13 7.74 -29.77 1.19
CA LEU A 13 7.88 -30.32 2.54
C LEU A 13 7.49 -29.22 3.54
N LEU A 14 6.28 -29.35 4.08
CA LEU A 14 5.75 -28.48 5.11
C LEU A 14 6.58 -28.72 6.38
N LEU A 15 7.32 -27.72 6.83
CA LEU A 15 7.77 -27.66 8.20
C LEU A 15 6.52 -27.64 9.11
N PRO A 16 6.48 -28.40 10.19
CA PRO A 16 5.33 -28.41 11.08
C PRO A 16 5.16 -27.00 11.68
N TYR A 17 4.04 -26.35 11.37
CA TYR A 17 3.63 -25.13 12.03
C TYR A 17 3.34 -25.43 13.50
N ASN A 18 4.30 -25.21 14.36
CA ASN A 18 4.11 -25.23 15.81
C ASN A 18 3.52 -23.92 16.24
N VAL A 19 2.19 -23.85 16.30
CA VAL A 19 1.50 -22.70 16.87
C VAL A 19 1.64 -22.74 18.39
N ALA A 20 2.24 -21.73 18.98
CA ALA A 20 2.48 -21.58 20.42
C ALA A 20 1.21 -21.49 21.29
N LEU A 21 0.02 -21.64 20.72
CA LEU A 21 -1.30 -21.47 21.38
C LEU A 21 -2.19 -22.70 21.36
N GLY A 22 -1.65 -23.90 21.21
CA GLY A 22 -2.44 -25.14 21.40
C GLY A 22 -3.50 -25.47 20.34
N GLN A 23 -3.65 -24.67 19.29
CA GLN A 23 -4.47 -24.99 18.13
C GLN A 23 -3.60 -25.51 17.00
N THR A 24 -3.83 -26.73 16.56
CA THR A 24 -3.22 -27.27 15.34
C THR A 24 -3.92 -26.66 14.13
N VAL A 25 -3.37 -25.59 13.59
CA VAL A 25 -3.81 -25.07 12.29
C VAL A 25 -3.37 -26.10 11.24
N ARG A 26 -4.32 -26.62 10.47
CA ARG A 26 -3.99 -27.50 9.35
C ARG A 26 -3.24 -26.67 8.29
N PRO A 27 -2.22 -27.24 7.63
CA PRO A 27 -1.55 -26.55 6.55
C PRO A 27 -2.55 -26.23 5.40
N PRO A 28 -2.28 -25.17 4.61
CA PRO A 28 -3.12 -24.88 3.46
C PRO A 28 -3.09 -26.03 2.45
N LYS A 29 -4.23 -26.38 1.86
CA LYS A 29 -4.33 -27.35 0.76
C LYS A 29 -3.74 -26.77 -0.54
N VAL A 30 -3.82 -25.46 -0.72
CA VAL A 30 -3.18 -24.73 -1.80
C VAL A 30 -2.41 -23.57 -1.18
N GLU A 31 -1.15 -23.49 -1.52
CA GLU A 31 -0.28 -22.36 -1.28
C GLU A 31 0.36 -22.00 -2.61
N PHE A 32 -0.02 -20.87 -3.18
CA PHE A 32 0.52 -20.37 -4.42
C PHE A 32 1.30 -19.09 -4.15
N HIS A 33 2.59 -19.14 -4.41
CA HIS A 33 3.46 -18.00 -4.57
C HIS A 33 4.06 -18.05 -5.96
N PRO A 34 4.09 -16.96 -6.71
CA PRO A 34 4.84 -16.89 -7.94
C PRO A 34 6.30 -17.22 -7.67
N SER A 35 6.81 -18.23 -8.35
CA SER A 35 8.20 -18.68 -8.22
C SER A 35 8.85 -18.74 -9.61
N ASP A 36 10.11 -19.14 -9.68
CA ASP A 36 10.87 -19.30 -10.93
C ASP A 36 10.24 -20.28 -11.94
N SER A 37 9.22 -21.04 -11.52
CA SER A 37 8.45 -21.92 -12.40
C SER A 37 7.41 -21.20 -13.27
N VAL A 38 7.13 -19.92 -12.99
CA VAL A 38 6.24 -19.08 -13.79
C VAL A 38 7.00 -18.59 -15.05
N PRO A 39 6.40 -18.66 -16.25
CA PRO A 39 7.04 -18.12 -17.45
C PRO A 39 7.48 -16.66 -17.26
N PHE A 40 8.69 -16.32 -17.68
CA PHE A 40 9.27 -14.98 -17.51
C PHE A 40 8.36 -13.87 -18.05
N THR A 41 7.62 -14.12 -19.13
CA THR A 41 6.67 -13.17 -19.71
C THR A 41 5.52 -12.78 -18.78
N LEU A 42 5.20 -13.61 -17.79
CA LEU A 42 4.14 -13.39 -16.81
C LEU A 42 4.69 -12.92 -15.46
N SER A 43 6.01 -13.04 -15.25
CA SER A 43 6.63 -12.65 -13.98
C SER A 43 6.58 -11.14 -13.80
N ARG A 44 6.19 -10.71 -12.60
CA ARG A 44 6.15 -9.33 -12.14
C ARG A 44 6.71 -9.25 -10.72
N VAL A 45 6.79 -8.04 -10.18
CA VAL A 45 7.26 -7.80 -8.81
C VAL A 45 6.29 -6.83 -8.12
N THR A 46 5.81 -7.22 -6.95
CA THR A 46 5.00 -6.37 -6.07
C THR A 46 5.70 -6.25 -4.72
N ASN A 47 6.06 -5.05 -4.30
CA ASN A 47 6.81 -4.77 -3.08
C ASN A 47 8.05 -5.69 -2.90
N PHE A 48 8.88 -5.78 -3.95
CA PHE A 48 10.09 -6.63 -4.02
C PHE A 48 9.85 -8.15 -3.93
N ASN A 49 8.59 -8.60 -3.99
CA ASN A 49 8.23 -10.01 -4.03
C ASN A 49 7.71 -10.42 -5.41
N PRO A 50 7.93 -11.67 -5.83
CA PRO A 50 7.39 -12.16 -7.10
C PRO A 50 5.87 -12.06 -7.14
N SER A 51 5.34 -11.69 -8.32
CA SER A 51 3.93 -11.72 -8.66
C SER A 51 3.72 -12.19 -10.10
N VAL A 52 2.50 -12.53 -10.48
CA VAL A 52 2.15 -13.02 -11.82
C VAL A 52 1.15 -12.11 -12.47
N SER A 53 1.47 -11.64 -13.69
CA SER A 53 0.50 -10.95 -14.52
C SER A 53 -0.53 -11.93 -15.11
N LEU A 54 -1.81 -11.67 -14.87
CA LEU A 54 -2.92 -12.49 -15.35
C LEU A 54 -3.69 -11.85 -16.52
N SER A 55 -3.12 -10.88 -17.23
CA SER A 55 -3.85 -10.06 -18.22
C SER A 55 -4.61 -10.88 -19.27
N ASP A 56 -4.00 -11.94 -19.82
CA ASP A 56 -4.61 -12.77 -20.89
C ASP A 56 -4.37 -14.28 -20.71
N THR A 57 -3.84 -14.68 -19.57
CA THR A 57 -3.40 -16.06 -19.33
C THR A 57 -4.18 -16.70 -18.20
N VAL A 58 -4.64 -17.92 -18.43
CA VAL A 58 -5.20 -18.78 -17.39
C VAL A 58 -4.15 -19.80 -16.99
N LEU A 59 -3.76 -19.77 -15.71
CA LEU A 59 -2.93 -20.80 -15.10
C LEU A 59 -3.84 -21.81 -14.40
N THR A 60 -3.45 -23.08 -14.39
CA THR A 60 -4.25 -24.14 -13.79
C THR A 60 -3.47 -24.82 -12.68
N ILE A 61 -4.09 -24.91 -11.51
CA ILE A 61 -3.59 -25.67 -10.35
C ILE A 61 -4.55 -26.82 -10.12
N ILE A 62 -4.05 -28.05 -10.11
CA ILE A 62 -4.83 -29.22 -9.73
C ILE A 62 -4.63 -29.43 -8.23
N ALA A 63 -5.70 -29.43 -7.48
CA ALA A 63 -5.68 -29.65 -6.04
C ALA A 63 -6.73 -30.70 -5.67
N ASP A 64 -6.33 -31.65 -4.82
CA ASP A 64 -7.22 -32.70 -4.37
C ASP A 64 -8.13 -32.19 -3.23
N SER A 65 -9.39 -32.58 -3.31
CA SER A 65 -10.33 -32.45 -2.19
C SER A 65 -10.52 -31.04 -1.62
N LEU A 66 -10.49 -29.99 -2.47
CA LEU A 66 -10.68 -28.61 -1.98
C LEU A 66 -12.04 -28.44 -1.29
N ARG A 67 -13.09 -29.08 -1.80
CA ARG A 67 -14.46 -28.94 -1.31
C ARG A 67 -14.89 -29.94 -0.22
N THR A 68 -14.05 -30.92 0.11
CA THR A 68 -14.44 -32.04 1.00
C THR A 68 -14.61 -31.65 2.47
N ASP A 69 -14.01 -30.55 2.91
CA ASP A 69 -14.10 -30.12 4.32
C ASP A 69 -15.37 -29.29 4.61
N GLY A 70 -16.23 -29.08 3.61
CA GLY A 70 -17.47 -28.31 3.76
C GLY A 70 -17.30 -26.81 3.97
N THR A 71 -16.14 -26.38 4.49
CA THR A 71 -15.78 -24.96 4.68
C THR A 71 -14.32 -24.72 4.32
N ALA A 72 -14.01 -23.51 3.89
CA ALA A 72 -12.64 -23.07 3.64
C ALA A 72 -12.43 -21.61 4.04
N THR A 73 -11.23 -21.28 4.53
CA THR A 73 -10.77 -19.91 4.65
C THR A 73 -9.76 -19.64 3.54
N ILE A 74 -10.04 -18.65 2.69
CA ILE A 74 -9.26 -18.39 1.48
C ILE A 74 -8.70 -16.98 1.58
N PHE A 75 -7.38 -16.85 1.40
CA PHE A 75 -6.69 -15.57 1.26
C PHE A 75 -6.26 -15.38 -0.18
N THR A 76 -6.42 -14.18 -0.68
CA THR A 76 -5.95 -13.78 -2.00
C THR A 76 -5.25 -12.44 -1.88
N VAL A 77 -4.02 -12.37 -2.36
CA VAL A 77 -3.27 -11.12 -2.45
C VAL A 77 -3.08 -10.79 -3.92
N TYR A 78 -3.50 -9.60 -4.31
CA TYR A 78 -3.37 -9.13 -5.69
C TYR A 78 -3.14 -7.62 -5.73
N GLU A 79 -2.57 -7.16 -6.83
CA GLU A 79 -2.37 -5.75 -7.14
C GLU A 79 -3.15 -5.39 -8.41
N THR A 80 -3.82 -4.25 -8.41
CA THR A 80 -4.54 -3.74 -9.58
C THR A 80 -4.56 -2.22 -9.58
N ASP A 81 -4.39 -1.66 -10.78
CA ASP A 81 -4.59 -0.24 -11.08
C ASP A 81 -5.78 -0.03 -12.04
N ALA A 82 -6.52 -1.11 -12.34
CA ALA A 82 -7.58 -1.08 -13.30
C ALA A 82 -8.93 -0.71 -12.66
N ASP A 83 -9.66 0.20 -13.29
CA ASP A 83 -11.07 0.49 -12.99
C ASP A 83 -12.00 -0.65 -13.42
N SER A 84 -11.50 -1.58 -14.24
CA SER A 84 -12.25 -2.71 -14.77
C SER A 84 -12.27 -3.91 -13.83
N ILE A 85 -13.36 -4.67 -13.88
CA ILE A 85 -13.49 -5.92 -13.11
C ILE A 85 -12.59 -6.99 -13.71
N ILE A 86 -11.67 -7.52 -12.91
CA ILE A 86 -10.65 -8.48 -13.33
C ILE A 86 -10.83 -9.78 -12.59
N GLY A 87 -11.03 -10.88 -13.33
CA GLY A 87 -11.09 -12.23 -12.75
C GLY A 87 -9.74 -12.65 -12.17
N LEU A 88 -9.72 -13.08 -10.92
CA LEU A 88 -8.51 -13.51 -10.21
C LEU A 88 -8.37 -15.03 -10.22
N TRP A 89 -9.39 -15.74 -9.79
CA TRP A 89 -9.41 -17.20 -9.79
C TRP A 89 -10.83 -17.76 -9.73
N GLN A 90 -10.95 -19.04 -10.07
CA GLN A 90 -12.18 -19.83 -9.91
C GLN A 90 -11.86 -21.29 -9.59
N VAL A 91 -12.75 -21.93 -8.84
CA VAL A 91 -12.75 -23.37 -8.57
C VAL A 91 -13.76 -24.04 -9.46
N GLY A 92 -13.31 -25.00 -10.29
CA GLY A 92 -14.14 -25.64 -11.30
C GLY A 92 -14.30 -24.80 -12.58
N SER A 93 -14.96 -25.34 -13.60
CA SER A 93 -15.14 -24.71 -14.90
C SER A 93 -16.57 -24.79 -15.41
N GLY A 94 -17.01 -23.78 -16.18
CA GLY A 94 -18.34 -23.73 -16.79
C GLY A 94 -19.48 -23.85 -15.78
N SER A 95 -20.46 -24.72 -16.04
CA SER A 95 -21.59 -24.99 -15.14
C SER A 95 -21.21 -25.66 -13.81
N ASN A 96 -19.98 -26.15 -13.70
CA ASN A 96 -19.44 -26.76 -12.48
C ASN A 96 -18.57 -25.76 -11.68
N CYS A 97 -18.60 -24.46 -11.99
CA CYS A 97 -17.88 -23.44 -11.25
C CYS A 97 -18.55 -23.29 -9.87
N ALA A 98 -17.85 -23.72 -8.82
CA ALA A 98 -18.37 -23.67 -7.46
C ALA A 98 -18.15 -22.31 -6.79
N LEU A 99 -17.06 -21.62 -7.13
CA LEU A 99 -16.64 -20.38 -6.50
C LEU A 99 -15.69 -19.63 -7.41
N TRP A 100 -15.83 -18.30 -7.49
CA TRP A 100 -14.87 -17.45 -8.16
C TRP A 100 -14.70 -16.09 -7.46
N LEU A 101 -13.53 -15.50 -7.61
CA LEU A 101 -13.18 -14.20 -7.13
C LEU A 101 -12.73 -13.31 -8.29
N ASN A 102 -13.23 -12.09 -8.34
CA ASN A 102 -12.67 -11.02 -9.15
C ASN A 102 -12.26 -9.83 -8.27
N SER A 103 -11.71 -8.78 -8.86
CA SER A 103 -11.20 -7.62 -8.13
C SER A 103 -12.24 -6.83 -7.34
N GLN A 104 -13.52 -7.12 -7.49
CA GLN A 104 -14.62 -6.40 -6.82
C GLN A 104 -15.61 -7.34 -6.13
N ARG A 105 -15.79 -8.56 -6.62
CA ARG A 105 -16.85 -9.46 -6.19
C ARG A 105 -16.34 -10.87 -5.96
N VAL A 106 -16.94 -11.53 -4.99
CA VAL A 106 -16.92 -12.97 -4.87
C VAL A 106 -18.27 -13.52 -5.32
N SER A 107 -18.26 -14.61 -6.08
CA SER A 107 -19.49 -15.24 -6.57
C SER A 107 -19.44 -16.75 -6.39
N TYR A 108 -20.55 -17.31 -5.98
CA TYR A 108 -20.77 -18.76 -5.89
C TYR A 108 -22.18 -19.05 -6.38
N ASP A 109 -22.34 -20.09 -7.17
CA ASP A 109 -23.59 -20.39 -7.87
C ASP A 109 -24.16 -19.14 -8.56
N ASP A 110 -25.41 -18.79 -8.30
CA ASP A 110 -26.09 -17.60 -8.82
C ASP A 110 -25.93 -16.36 -7.92
N PHE A 111 -25.18 -16.47 -6.82
CA PHE A 111 -24.96 -15.39 -5.86
C PHE A 111 -23.66 -14.65 -6.08
N SER A 112 -23.69 -13.32 -6.04
CA SER A 112 -22.48 -12.50 -6.02
C SER A 112 -22.54 -11.41 -4.95
N VAL A 113 -21.44 -11.21 -4.22
CA VAL A 113 -21.30 -10.19 -3.20
C VAL A 113 -20.15 -9.25 -3.60
N THR A 114 -20.45 -7.96 -3.62
CA THR A 114 -19.43 -6.92 -3.83
C THR A 114 -18.67 -6.70 -2.51
N TYR A 115 -17.36 -6.81 -2.53
CA TYR A 115 -16.50 -6.60 -1.35
C TYR A 115 -15.61 -5.37 -1.48
N ARG A 116 -15.53 -4.76 -2.66
CA ARG A 116 -14.68 -3.62 -2.97
C ARG A 116 -15.32 -2.72 -4.03
N ASN A 117 -15.07 -1.42 -3.93
CA ASN A 117 -15.45 -0.45 -4.96
C ASN A 117 -14.44 -0.41 -6.10
N SER A 118 -14.88 -0.04 -7.31
CA SER A 118 -14.07 -0.02 -8.53
C SER A 118 -12.88 0.95 -8.50
N ASN A 119 -12.90 1.94 -7.61
CA ASN A 119 -11.93 3.05 -7.60
C ASN A 119 -10.78 2.86 -6.60
N GLU A 120 -10.65 1.71 -5.98
CA GLU A 120 -9.54 1.43 -5.09
C GLU A 120 -8.40 0.76 -5.87
N HIS A 121 -7.31 1.50 -6.06
CA HIS A 121 -6.09 1.03 -6.69
C HIS A 121 -5.09 0.55 -5.63
N GLY A 122 -4.28 -0.42 -5.97
CA GLY A 122 -3.20 -0.87 -5.11
C GLY A 122 -3.19 -2.36 -4.82
N VAL A 123 -2.45 -2.71 -3.76
CA VAL A 123 -2.34 -4.09 -3.28
C VAL A 123 -3.45 -4.36 -2.27
N VAL A 124 -4.16 -5.46 -2.49
CA VAL A 124 -5.29 -5.89 -1.67
C VAL A 124 -4.99 -7.26 -1.06
N VAL A 125 -5.17 -7.38 0.25
CA VAL A 125 -5.26 -8.66 0.95
C VAL A 125 -6.74 -8.93 1.20
N HIS A 126 -7.30 -9.85 0.45
CA HIS A 126 -8.68 -10.30 0.60
C HIS A 126 -8.73 -11.66 1.30
N SER A 127 -9.50 -11.76 2.36
CA SER A 127 -9.74 -13.01 3.07
C SER A 127 -11.23 -13.29 3.20
N MET A 128 -11.63 -14.54 2.98
CA MET A 128 -13.02 -14.95 3.05
C MET A 128 -13.16 -16.31 3.72
N LEU A 129 -14.27 -16.48 4.43
CA LEU A 129 -14.77 -17.79 4.84
C LEU A 129 -15.84 -18.22 3.85
N TYR A 130 -15.68 -19.37 3.24
CA TYR A 130 -16.64 -19.94 2.34
C TYR A 130 -17.14 -21.29 2.87
N GLN A 131 -18.43 -21.51 2.77
CA GLN A 131 -19.09 -22.79 3.08
C GLN A 131 -19.58 -23.42 1.78
N TYR A 132 -19.01 -24.56 1.44
CA TYR A 132 -19.45 -25.30 0.26
C TYR A 132 -20.81 -25.95 0.50
N PRO A 133 -21.68 -26.02 -0.53
CA PRO A 133 -22.86 -26.86 -0.48
C PRO A 133 -22.47 -28.34 -0.27
N VAL A 134 -23.37 -29.10 0.24
CA VAL A 134 -23.16 -30.55 0.42
C VAL A 134 -22.83 -31.16 -0.94
N LEU A 135 -21.68 -31.82 -1.03
CA LEU A 135 -21.28 -32.50 -2.25
C LEU A 135 -22.16 -33.67 -2.55
N ASP A 136 -22.56 -33.80 -3.80
CA ASP A 136 -23.29 -35.00 -4.24
C ASP A 136 -22.33 -36.20 -4.40
N SER A 137 -22.91 -37.41 -4.60
CA SER A 137 -22.15 -38.65 -4.77
C SER A 137 -21.30 -38.68 -6.05
N SER A 138 -21.44 -37.70 -6.95
CA SER A 138 -20.71 -37.63 -8.22
C SER A 138 -19.37 -36.87 -8.08
N TYR A 139 -19.12 -36.28 -6.91
CA TYR A 139 -17.84 -35.54 -6.71
C TYR A 139 -16.63 -36.49 -6.71
N SER A 140 -15.73 -36.30 -7.63
CA SER A 140 -14.57 -37.17 -7.87
C SER A 140 -13.41 -36.99 -6.88
N GLY A 141 -13.50 -36.04 -5.96
CA GLY A 141 -12.41 -35.72 -5.05
C GLY A 141 -11.31 -34.82 -5.65
N HIS A 142 -11.41 -34.46 -6.92
CA HIS A 142 -10.44 -33.58 -7.60
C HIS A 142 -11.08 -32.25 -7.97
N ASP A 143 -10.43 -31.16 -7.61
CA ASP A 143 -10.81 -29.81 -8.00
C ASP A 143 -9.70 -29.17 -8.84
N THR A 144 -10.12 -28.29 -9.72
CA THR A 144 -9.20 -27.48 -10.51
C THR A 144 -9.37 -26.03 -10.10
N LEU A 145 -8.29 -25.40 -9.63
CA LEU A 145 -8.19 -23.98 -9.41
C LEU A 145 -7.61 -23.33 -10.65
N PHE A 146 -8.40 -22.49 -11.29
CA PHE A 146 -7.97 -21.68 -12.42
C PHE A 146 -7.58 -20.28 -11.93
N LEU A 147 -6.37 -19.84 -12.22
CA LEU A 147 -5.90 -18.48 -11.96
C LEU A 147 -6.10 -17.63 -13.22
N GLY A 148 -6.76 -16.48 -13.07
CA GLY A 148 -7.26 -15.71 -14.19
C GLY A 148 -8.56 -16.30 -14.72
N ARG A 149 -9.58 -15.47 -14.86
CA ARG A 149 -10.88 -15.91 -15.37
C ARG A 149 -11.02 -15.65 -16.85
N GLU A 150 -11.56 -16.62 -17.58
CA GLU A 150 -11.95 -16.44 -18.96
C GLU A 150 -13.07 -15.39 -19.10
N GLY A 151 -12.92 -14.44 -20.04
CA GLY A 151 -13.94 -13.42 -20.31
C GLY A 151 -13.92 -12.18 -19.45
N SER A 152 -12.90 -11.97 -18.59
CA SER A 152 -12.70 -10.69 -17.91
C SER A 152 -12.24 -9.60 -18.87
N THR A 153 -12.62 -8.35 -18.58
CA THR A 153 -12.14 -7.18 -19.32
C THR A 153 -10.63 -7.03 -19.18
N VAL A 154 -9.99 -6.51 -20.23
CA VAL A 154 -8.53 -6.30 -20.28
C VAL A 154 -8.13 -5.28 -19.22
N GLY A 155 -7.19 -5.61 -18.35
CA GLY A 155 -6.61 -4.73 -17.35
C GLY A 155 -5.39 -5.37 -16.72
N GLU A 156 -4.38 -4.58 -16.37
CA GLU A 156 -3.19 -5.08 -15.68
C GLU A 156 -3.55 -5.48 -14.25
N LYS A 157 -3.20 -6.70 -13.89
CA LYS A 157 -3.37 -7.27 -12.57
C LYS A 157 -2.22 -8.20 -12.26
N ASN A 158 -1.74 -8.12 -11.06
CA ASN A 158 -0.70 -9.01 -10.56
C ASN A 158 -1.29 -9.85 -9.43
N LEU A 159 -1.31 -11.16 -9.60
CA LEU A 159 -1.62 -12.08 -8.52
C LEU A 159 -0.35 -12.34 -7.72
N CYS A 160 -0.41 -12.05 -6.42
CA CYS A 160 0.74 -12.15 -5.51
C CYS A 160 0.73 -13.46 -4.74
N ALA A 161 -0.42 -13.88 -4.20
CA ALA A 161 -0.54 -15.13 -3.45
C ALA A 161 -1.98 -15.61 -3.35
N ILE A 162 -2.15 -16.92 -3.20
CA ILE A 162 -3.40 -17.56 -2.79
C ILE A 162 -3.07 -18.61 -1.73
N PHE A 163 -3.83 -18.58 -0.61
CA PHE A 163 -3.81 -19.62 0.41
C PHE A 163 -5.22 -20.16 0.60
N TYR A 164 -5.35 -21.46 0.52
CA TYR A 164 -6.59 -22.16 0.71
C TYR A 164 -6.49 -23.08 1.93
N TYR A 165 -7.07 -22.67 3.05
CA TYR A 165 -7.07 -23.42 4.30
C TYR A 165 -8.38 -24.23 4.43
N PRO A 166 -8.30 -25.54 4.75
CA PRO A 166 -9.48 -26.32 5.05
C PRO A 166 -10.11 -25.87 6.37
N GLY A 167 -11.43 -25.65 6.37
CA GLY A 167 -12.15 -25.23 7.54
C GLY A 167 -12.11 -23.73 7.84
N ARG A 168 -12.62 -23.38 9.02
CA ARG A 168 -12.63 -22.03 9.55
C ARG A 168 -11.38 -21.79 10.38
N LEU A 169 -10.58 -20.80 10.02
CA LEU A 169 -9.50 -20.31 10.87
C LEU A 169 -10.06 -19.44 12.00
N ASP A 170 -9.40 -19.47 13.16
CA ASP A 170 -9.72 -18.52 14.22
C ASP A 170 -9.37 -17.08 13.81
N LEU A 171 -9.99 -16.11 14.45
CA LEU A 171 -9.86 -14.70 14.08
C LEU A 171 -8.46 -14.15 14.38
N GLN A 172 -7.78 -14.68 15.38
CA GLN A 172 -6.43 -14.25 15.75
C GLN A 172 -5.43 -14.66 14.68
N PHE A 173 -5.40 -15.96 14.33
CA PHE A 173 -4.51 -16.46 13.28
C PHE A 173 -4.81 -15.81 11.92
N LYS A 174 -6.11 -15.62 11.60
CA LYS A 174 -6.52 -14.89 10.40
C LYS A 174 -5.89 -13.48 10.35
N ARG A 175 -5.97 -12.73 11.45
CA ARG A 175 -5.40 -11.38 11.55
C ARG A 175 -3.87 -11.38 11.44
N GLN A 176 -3.20 -12.33 12.07
CA GLN A 176 -1.75 -12.52 12.00
C GLN A 176 -1.31 -12.76 10.55
N LEU A 177 -2.00 -13.65 9.83
CA LEU A 177 -1.69 -13.95 8.44
C LEU A 177 -1.98 -12.76 7.51
N GLU A 178 -3.11 -12.05 7.71
CA GLU A 178 -3.40 -10.79 6.98
C GLU A 178 -2.28 -9.77 7.16
N SER A 179 -1.77 -9.62 8.39
CA SER A 179 -0.68 -8.70 8.71
C SER A 179 0.63 -9.09 8.03
N ALA A 180 1.00 -10.37 8.09
CA ALA A 180 2.20 -10.88 7.43
C ALA A 180 2.15 -10.69 5.90
N LEU A 181 0.99 -10.97 5.28
CA LEU A 181 0.78 -10.78 3.85
C LEU A 181 0.80 -9.28 3.47
N ALA A 182 0.21 -8.42 4.30
CA ALA A 182 0.23 -6.99 4.08
C ALA A 182 1.65 -6.41 4.16
N ILE A 183 2.46 -6.84 5.12
CA ILE A 183 3.88 -6.44 5.23
C ILE A 183 4.66 -6.93 4.00
N ARG A 184 4.48 -8.20 3.62
CA ARG A 184 5.18 -8.78 2.47
C ARG A 184 4.89 -8.05 1.16
N TYR A 185 3.65 -7.76 0.89
CA TYR A 185 3.23 -7.21 -0.40
C TYR A 185 2.94 -5.70 -0.40
N GLY A 186 3.12 -5.01 0.73
CA GLY A 186 2.90 -3.57 0.84
C GLY A 186 1.43 -3.17 0.75
N ALA A 187 0.52 -4.03 1.24
CA ALA A 187 -0.90 -3.71 1.31
C ALA A 187 -1.23 -2.89 2.55
N VAL A 188 -2.19 -1.98 2.43
CA VAL A 188 -2.70 -1.21 3.57
C VAL A 188 -3.91 -1.93 4.16
N LEU A 189 -3.82 -2.31 5.45
CA LEU A 189 -4.94 -2.88 6.18
C LEU A 189 -5.76 -1.78 6.86
N HIS A 190 -7.08 -1.99 6.91
CA HIS A 190 -8.00 -1.13 7.67
C HIS A 190 -8.08 -1.48 9.17
N GLY A 191 -7.18 -2.30 9.67
CA GLY A 191 -7.12 -2.73 11.08
C GLY A 191 -5.68 -2.92 11.56
N PRO A 192 -5.51 -3.28 12.86
CA PRO A 192 -4.18 -3.44 13.43
C PRO A 192 -3.35 -4.49 12.70
N TYR A 193 -2.07 -4.19 12.48
CA TYR A 193 -1.05 -5.15 12.11
C TYR A 193 -0.54 -5.82 13.37
N VAL A 194 -0.42 -7.13 13.35
CA VAL A 194 0.04 -7.91 14.49
C VAL A 194 1.03 -8.99 14.02
N ASN A 195 1.96 -9.37 14.91
CA ASN A 195 2.86 -10.50 14.69
C ASN A 195 2.22 -11.83 15.13
N SER A 196 2.97 -12.93 15.06
CA SER A 196 2.51 -14.26 15.49
C SER A 196 2.23 -14.37 17.00
N LEU A 197 2.77 -13.49 17.82
CA LEU A 197 2.46 -13.38 19.25
C LEU A 197 1.22 -12.51 19.53
N SER A 198 0.63 -11.89 18.49
CA SER A 198 -0.45 -10.89 18.57
C SER A 198 -0.05 -9.54 19.17
N ASP A 199 1.25 -9.27 19.24
CA ASP A 199 1.72 -7.93 19.59
C ASP A 199 1.42 -6.97 18.44
N THR A 200 0.95 -5.77 18.79
CA THR A 200 0.58 -4.75 17.80
C THR A 200 1.83 -4.10 17.22
N LEU A 201 1.99 -4.24 15.91
CA LEU A 201 3.07 -3.60 15.13
C LEU A 201 2.69 -2.18 14.70
N TRP A 202 1.43 -2.01 14.27
CA TRP A 202 0.87 -0.75 13.77
C TRP A 202 -0.64 -0.75 13.91
N ASN A 203 -1.21 0.36 14.36
CA ASN A 203 -2.66 0.46 14.49
C ASN A 203 -3.23 1.70 13.79
N PRO A 204 -3.67 1.58 12.53
CA PRO A 204 -4.21 2.70 11.75
C PRO A 204 -5.54 3.24 12.30
N LEU A 205 -6.17 2.56 13.26
CA LEU A 205 -7.44 2.99 13.86
C LEU A 205 -7.26 3.79 15.14
N SER A 206 -6.06 3.83 15.73
CA SER A 206 -5.78 4.55 16.98
C SER A 206 -4.45 5.31 16.91
N ASP A 207 -3.39 4.77 17.50
CA ASP A 207 -2.12 5.46 17.77
C ASP A 207 -1.37 5.88 16.50
N ASP A 208 -1.62 5.19 15.38
CA ASP A 208 -0.96 5.42 14.10
C ASP A 208 -1.92 5.99 13.04
N SER A 209 -3.10 6.47 13.46
CA SER A 209 -4.17 6.90 12.54
C SER A 209 -3.77 8.08 11.63
N LEU A 210 -2.87 8.95 12.09
CA LEU A 210 -2.34 10.06 11.28
C LEU A 210 -1.40 9.59 10.17
N PHE A 211 -0.80 8.41 10.31
CA PHE A 211 0.18 7.83 9.40
C PHE A 211 -0.36 6.56 8.73
N SER A 212 -1.61 6.60 8.31
CA SER A 212 -2.35 5.44 7.80
C SER A 212 -2.63 5.46 6.29
N VAL A 213 -2.20 6.49 5.58
CA VAL A 213 -2.47 6.65 4.13
C VAL A 213 -1.61 5.70 3.31
N GLY A 214 -0.34 5.55 3.65
CA GLY A 214 0.55 4.55 3.10
C GLY A 214 1.29 3.87 4.24
N ILE A 215 1.31 2.54 4.24
CA ILE A 215 1.98 1.74 5.26
C ILE A 215 2.82 0.68 4.56
N CYS A 216 4.07 0.57 4.96
CA CYS A 216 4.93 -0.54 4.59
C CYS A 216 5.72 -1.03 5.81
N GLY A 217 6.34 -2.19 5.71
CA GLY A 217 7.13 -2.75 6.79
C GLY A 217 8.17 -3.73 6.29
N ILE A 218 9.22 -3.87 7.08
CA ILE A 218 10.18 -4.96 6.98
C ILE A 218 10.05 -5.81 8.24
N GLY A 219 10.32 -7.11 8.13
CA GLY A 219 10.23 -7.98 9.30
C GLY A 219 10.53 -9.43 8.97
N ARG A 220 10.76 -10.17 10.04
CA ARG A 220 10.86 -11.62 10.04
C ARG A 220 9.96 -12.20 11.13
N ASP A 221 9.16 -13.18 10.77
CA ASP A 221 8.31 -13.95 11.67
C ASP A 221 8.24 -15.39 11.12
N ASP A 222 9.07 -16.25 11.67
CA ASP A 222 9.22 -17.61 11.16
C ASP A 222 7.93 -18.43 11.32
N SER A 223 7.11 -18.12 12.32
CA SER A 223 5.79 -18.76 12.54
C SER A 223 4.78 -18.43 11.45
N LEU A 224 4.90 -17.28 10.81
CA LEU A 224 4.04 -16.83 9.70
C LEU A 224 4.75 -16.94 8.34
N SER A 225 5.92 -17.54 8.28
CA SER A 225 6.77 -17.61 7.08
C SER A 225 7.03 -16.24 6.46
N LEU A 226 7.07 -15.19 7.28
CA LEU A 226 7.39 -13.84 6.85
C LEU A 226 8.91 -13.63 6.88
N PHE A 227 9.47 -13.21 5.75
CA PHE A 227 10.81 -12.65 5.65
C PHE A 227 10.77 -11.53 4.61
N GLN A 228 10.77 -10.29 5.08
CA GLN A 228 10.67 -9.10 4.26
C GLN A 228 11.78 -8.11 4.65
N PRO A 229 12.97 -8.18 4.03
CA PRO A 229 14.09 -7.31 4.41
C PRO A 229 14.03 -5.93 3.76
N ARG A 230 13.16 -5.72 2.76
CA ARG A 230 13.02 -4.47 2.03
C ARG A 230 11.57 -4.21 1.65
N SER A 231 11.11 -2.97 1.84
CA SER A 231 9.72 -2.59 1.55
C SER A 231 9.63 -1.12 1.14
N ALA A 232 8.59 -0.74 0.42
CA ALA A 232 8.32 0.63 0.03
C ALA A 232 6.83 0.96 0.20
N ILE A 233 6.54 2.21 0.55
CA ILE A 233 5.18 2.72 0.47
C ILE A 233 4.85 2.93 -1.01
N ARG A 234 3.73 2.38 -1.45
CA ARG A 234 3.30 2.52 -2.84
C ARG A 234 3.00 3.99 -3.18
N ASN A 235 3.47 4.42 -4.35
CA ASN A 235 3.32 5.81 -4.81
C ASN A 235 3.92 6.86 -3.85
N ASP A 236 4.98 6.48 -3.13
CA ASP A 236 5.74 7.32 -2.24
C ASP A 236 7.22 7.31 -2.63
N ILE A 237 7.99 8.21 -2.05
CA ILE A 237 9.42 8.36 -2.33
C ILE A 237 10.31 7.55 -1.39
N MET A 238 9.74 6.96 -0.32
CA MET A 238 10.50 6.26 0.71
C MET A 238 10.56 4.76 0.48
N THR A 239 11.77 4.21 0.54
CA THR A 239 12.03 2.77 0.61
C THR A 239 12.76 2.45 1.90
N LEU A 240 12.28 1.46 2.64
CA LEU A 240 12.84 0.96 3.89
C LEU A 240 13.57 -0.36 3.64
N GLU A 241 14.79 -0.50 4.16
CA GLU A 241 15.59 -1.72 4.03
C GLU A 241 16.33 -2.01 5.35
N SER A 242 16.44 -3.28 5.73
CA SER A 242 17.26 -3.69 6.85
C SER A 242 18.75 -3.74 6.45
N VAL A 243 19.61 -3.13 7.23
CA VAL A 243 21.07 -3.19 7.04
C VAL A 243 21.64 -4.44 7.73
N THR A 244 21.10 -4.78 8.89
CA THR A 244 21.46 -5.99 9.64
C THR A 244 20.48 -7.11 9.33
N PRO A 245 20.90 -8.39 9.37
CA PRO A 245 19.94 -9.49 9.24
C PRO A 245 18.83 -9.39 10.28
N LEU A 246 17.58 -9.52 9.84
CA LEU A 246 16.41 -9.50 10.72
C LEU A 246 16.40 -10.78 11.60
N SER A 247 16.18 -10.57 12.88
CA SER A 247 15.92 -11.65 13.84
C SER A 247 14.46 -12.10 13.74
N ASP A 248 14.16 -13.31 14.22
CA ASP A 248 12.77 -13.77 14.34
C ASP A 248 11.96 -12.83 15.23
N LEU A 249 10.71 -12.55 14.86
CA LEU A 249 9.78 -11.58 15.46
C LEU A 249 10.19 -10.10 15.33
N GLU A 250 11.30 -9.78 14.70
CA GLU A 250 11.72 -8.40 14.46
C GLU A 250 10.90 -7.77 13.34
N HIS A 251 10.27 -6.61 13.64
CA HIS A 251 9.46 -5.84 12.70
C HIS A 251 9.75 -4.35 12.81
N ILE A 252 9.82 -3.69 11.66
CA ILE A 252 9.96 -2.24 11.57
C ILE A 252 8.93 -1.73 10.57
N MET A 253 8.03 -0.84 11.04
CA MET A 253 6.92 -0.32 10.28
C MET A 253 7.15 1.15 9.93
N LEU A 254 6.79 1.54 8.72
CA LEU A 254 6.85 2.90 8.22
C LEU A 254 5.47 3.27 7.67
N GLY A 255 4.90 4.36 8.16
CA GLY A 255 3.65 4.90 7.66
C GLY A 255 3.79 6.38 7.29
N CYS A 256 2.98 6.88 6.36
CA CYS A 256 2.93 8.28 5.98
C CYS A 256 1.57 8.92 6.28
N ASP A 257 1.58 10.24 6.45
CA ASP A 257 0.38 11.05 6.57
C ASP A 257 -0.30 11.30 5.20
N SER A 258 -1.38 12.08 5.21
CA SER A 258 -2.16 12.41 4.00
C SER A 258 -1.65 13.66 3.27
N ASN A 259 -0.60 14.31 3.76
CA ASN A 259 -0.06 15.48 3.09
C ASN A 259 0.60 15.08 1.75
N ALA A 260 0.68 16.02 0.85
CA ALA A 260 1.35 15.81 -0.43
C ALA A 260 2.88 15.77 -0.27
N ILE A 261 3.56 15.22 -1.27
CA ILE A 261 5.02 15.28 -1.38
C ILE A 261 5.38 16.61 -2.04
N ASP A 262 5.05 17.72 -1.37
CA ASP A 262 5.36 19.09 -1.80
C ASP A 262 6.26 19.78 -0.78
N LEU A 263 6.91 20.85 -1.21
CA LEU A 263 7.64 21.71 -0.27
C LEU A 263 6.63 22.54 0.53
N SER A 264 6.80 22.56 1.84
CA SER A 264 6.08 23.45 2.74
C SER A 264 6.76 24.83 2.80
N ASP A 265 6.05 25.81 3.37
CA ASP A 265 6.65 27.12 3.67
C ASP A 265 7.55 27.10 4.92
N GLU A 266 7.66 25.94 5.58
CA GLU A 266 8.41 25.78 6.82
C GLU A 266 9.91 25.68 6.53
N THR A 267 10.69 26.60 7.13
CA THR A 267 12.12 26.75 6.87
C THR A 267 12.94 26.29 8.08
N PHE A 268 13.95 25.48 7.81
CA PHE A 268 14.92 25.00 8.80
C PHE A 268 16.32 25.45 8.43
N ILE A 269 17.11 25.87 9.42
CA ILE A 269 18.52 26.20 9.24
C ILE A 269 19.37 25.06 9.78
N VAL A 270 20.13 24.42 8.90
CA VAL A 270 21.06 23.35 9.24
C VAL A 270 22.44 23.76 8.73
N ASP A 271 23.43 23.83 9.62
CA ASP A 271 24.82 24.22 9.30
C ASP A 271 24.90 25.50 8.45
N THR A 272 24.11 26.52 8.82
CA THR A 272 24.02 27.83 8.11
C THR A 272 23.29 27.79 6.76
N VAL A 273 22.84 26.64 6.30
CA VAL A 273 22.08 26.46 5.05
C VAL A 273 20.58 26.40 5.36
N SER A 274 19.79 27.13 4.56
CA SER A 274 18.33 27.10 4.65
C SER A 274 17.76 25.92 3.87
N TYR A 275 16.86 25.19 4.50
CA TYR A 275 16.12 24.07 3.92
C TYR A 275 14.62 24.31 4.07
N LEU A 276 13.83 23.82 3.11
CA LEU A 276 12.37 23.74 3.20
C LEU A 276 11.98 22.31 3.55
N ALA A 277 11.01 22.15 4.43
CA ALA A 277 10.48 20.82 4.72
C ALA A 277 9.54 20.33 3.60
N VAL A 278 9.56 19.04 3.33
CA VAL A 278 8.49 18.38 2.58
C VAL A 278 7.25 18.32 3.47
N ALA A 279 6.08 18.67 2.95
CA ALA A 279 4.84 18.72 3.72
C ALA A 279 4.41 17.34 4.25
N ARG A 280 4.69 16.26 3.47
CA ARG A 280 4.47 14.89 3.92
C ARG A 280 5.42 14.52 5.04
N GLN A 281 4.87 13.87 6.05
CA GLN A 281 5.64 13.32 7.17
C GLN A 281 5.47 11.81 7.22
N TRP A 282 6.47 11.17 7.78
CA TRP A 282 6.47 9.72 8.00
C TRP A 282 6.67 9.42 9.48
N LYS A 283 6.14 8.29 9.92
CA LYS A 283 6.38 7.72 11.24
C LYS A 283 7.03 6.35 11.07
N LEU A 284 8.08 6.10 11.83
CA LEU A 284 8.81 4.84 11.89
C LEU A 284 8.74 4.28 13.30
N ARG A 285 8.43 2.98 13.43
CA ARG A 285 8.40 2.24 14.70
C ARG A 285 9.04 0.89 14.52
N ALA A 286 9.82 0.45 15.49
CA ALA A 286 10.36 -0.90 15.57
C ALA A 286 9.80 -1.67 16.76
N LEU A 287 9.52 -2.95 16.56
CA LEU A 287 9.31 -3.94 17.60
C LEU A 287 10.40 -5.00 17.43
N THR A 288 11.39 -4.98 18.30
CA THR A 288 12.64 -5.77 18.17
C THR A 288 12.99 -6.54 19.42
N TYR A 289 12.12 -6.52 20.43
CA TYR A 289 12.27 -7.24 21.70
C TYR A 289 13.61 -6.95 22.41
N GLY A 290 13.93 -5.66 22.53
CA GLY A 290 15.08 -5.16 23.28
C GLY A 290 16.35 -4.97 22.46
N HIS A 291 16.29 -5.17 21.13
CA HIS A 291 17.42 -4.93 20.26
C HIS A 291 17.32 -3.56 19.56
N THR A 292 18.46 -3.03 19.13
CA THR A 292 18.50 -1.88 18.22
C THR A 292 18.73 -2.40 16.81
N SER A 293 17.86 -1.97 15.88
CA SER A 293 17.98 -2.36 14.48
C SER A 293 18.58 -1.22 13.68
N THR A 294 19.44 -1.56 12.73
CA THR A 294 19.96 -0.60 11.76
C THR A 294 19.19 -0.72 10.45
N VAL A 295 18.56 0.38 10.05
CA VAL A 295 17.79 0.46 8.80
C VAL A 295 18.35 1.50 7.86
N ARG A 296 18.05 1.33 6.60
CA ARG A 296 18.34 2.26 5.53
C ARG A 296 17.03 2.78 4.92
N LEU A 297 16.88 4.09 4.89
CA LEU A 297 15.81 4.77 4.18
C LEU A 297 16.37 5.39 2.91
N THR A 298 15.92 4.94 1.75
CA THR A 298 16.30 5.50 0.45
C THR A 298 15.19 6.41 -0.05
N VAL A 299 15.58 7.59 -0.56
CA VAL A 299 14.64 8.59 -1.08
C VAL A 299 14.71 8.65 -2.60
N GLY A 300 13.60 8.44 -3.25
CA GLY A 300 13.46 8.45 -4.71
C GLY A 300 13.17 9.85 -5.28
N LEU A 301 14.02 10.83 -4.99
CA LEU A 301 13.91 12.18 -5.54
C LEU A 301 15.02 12.43 -6.60
N PRO A 302 14.73 13.11 -7.71
CA PRO A 302 15.71 13.45 -8.74
C PRO A 302 16.53 14.70 -8.33
N LEU A 303 17.09 14.69 -7.12
CA LEU A 303 17.88 15.79 -6.55
C LEU A 303 19.30 15.30 -6.26
N PRO A 304 20.31 16.23 -6.19
CA PRO A 304 21.61 15.89 -5.69
C PRO A 304 21.54 15.39 -4.23
N PHE A 305 22.35 14.39 -3.89
CA PHE A 305 22.31 13.79 -2.55
C PHE A 305 22.63 14.80 -1.43
N ASP A 306 23.47 15.79 -1.68
CA ASP A 306 23.86 16.85 -0.74
C ASP A 306 22.75 17.90 -0.50
N ALA A 307 21.73 17.91 -1.38
CA ALA A 307 20.58 18.81 -1.27
C ALA A 307 19.52 18.34 -0.26
N ILE A 308 19.63 17.13 0.27
CA ILE A 308 18.60 16.53 1.10
C ILE A 308 19.14 16.23 2.51
N ARG A 309 18.29 16.45 3.52
CA ARG A 309 18.53 16.08 4.91
C ARG A 309 17.27 15.38 5.46
N LEU A 310 17.45 14.47 6.39
CA LEU A 310 16.37 13.88 7.17
C LEU A 310 16.40 14.43 8.58
N MET A 311 15.33 15.05 9.01
CA MET A 311 15.11 15.40 10.40
C MET A 311 14.33 14.27 11.08
N LEU A 312 14.96 13.68 12.09
CA LEU A 312 14.40 12.62 12.92
C LEU A 312 13.98 13.24 14.25
N THR A 313 12.70 13.11 14.61
CA THR A 313 12.16 13.62 15.87
C THR A 313 11.64 12.44 16.70
N THR A 314 12.05 12.33 17.94
CA THR A 314 11.55 11.34 18.92
C THR A 314 10.34 11.88 19.67
N VAL A 315 9.62 11.02 20.40
CA VAL A 315 8.40 11.39 21.15
C VAL A 315 8.65 12.47 22.20
N ASP A 316 9.85 12.51 22.77
CA ASP A 316 10.25 13.56 23.75
C ASP A 316 10.58 14.92 23.10
N GLY A 317 10.48 15.02 21.78
CA GLY A 317 10.75 16.21 21.00
C GLY A 317 12.21 16.42 20.66
N SER A 318 13.10 15.48 21.00
CA SER A 318 14.52 15.55 20.59
C SER A 318 14.64 15.39 19.08
N THR A 319 15.44 16.25 18.44
CA THR A 319 15.62 16.24 16.99
C THR A 319 17.07 15.97 16.60
N THR A 320 17.25 15.19 15.54
CA THR A 320 18.56 14.92 14.93
C THR A 320 18.45 15.11 13.42
N VAL A 321 19.37 15.84 12.82
CA VAL A 321 19.41 16.00 11.36
C VAL A 321 20.51 15.13 10.78
N ILE A 322 20.16 14.32 9.79
CA ILE A 322 21.00 13.31 9.17
C ILE A 322 21.19 13.65 7.69
N ALA A 323 22.45 13.61 7.24
CA ALA A 323 22.78 13.75 5.82
C ALA A 323 22.59 12.44 5.07
N THR A 324 22.26 12.52 3.79
CA THR A 324 22.26 11.36 2.89
C THR A 324 23.69 10.92 2.55
N ASP A 325 23.81 9.64 2.21
CA ASP A 325 24.98 9.15 1.46
C ASP A 325 24.84 9.45 -0.06
N SER A 326 25.87 9.10 -0.82
CA SER A 326 25.88 9.30 -2.29
C SER A 326 24.83 8.49 -3.06
N THR A 327 24.11 7.60 -2.39
CA THR A 327 23.02 6.77 -2.95
C THR A 327 21.65 7.27 -2.55
N MET A 328 21.52 8.48 -2.03
CA MET A 328 20.27 9.09 -1.56
C MET A 328 19.64 8.34 -0.38
N ALA A 329 20.47 7.76 0.48
CA ALA A 329 19.99 6.97 1.61
C ALA A 329 20.46 7.53 2.96
N PHE A 330 19.63 7.31 3.98
CA PHE A 330 19.89 7.61 5.38
C PHE A 330 20.03 6.30 6.15
N THR A 331 21.06 6.16 6.96
CA THR A 331 21.22 5.02 7.87
C THR A 331 20.81 5.43 9.28
N LEU A 332 19.86 4.70 9.85
CA LEU A 332 19.25 4.97 11.15
C LEU A 332 19.41 3.80 12.09
N ASN A 333 19.69 4.08 13.36
CA ASN A 333 19.62 3.10 14.45
C ASN A 333 18.29 3.32 15.19
N ILE A 334 17.42 2.32 15.15
CA ILE A 334 16.07 2.37 15.67
C ILE A 334 15.98 1.49 16.91
N ALA A 335 15.63 2.09 18.04
CA ALA A 335 15.45 1.39 19.30
C ALA A 335 14.08 0.70 19.39
N ASP A 336 14.01 -0.37 20.16
CA ASP A 336 12.79 -1.13 20.39
C ASP A 336 11.67 -0.28 21.02
N GLY A 337 10.46 -0.40 20.49
CA GLY A 337 9.26 0.27 20.98
C GLY A 337 9.24 1.80 20.84
N GLN A 338 10.26 2.39 20.21
CA GLN A 338 10.37 3.83 20.05
C GLN A 338 9.71 4.30 18.75
N ASP A 339 8.93 5.38 18.84
CA ASP A 339 8.39 6.09 17.68
C ASP A 339 9.35 7.20 17.23
N TYR A 340 9.54 7.28 15.92
CA TYR A 340 10.32 8.32 15.25
C TYR A 340 9.46 8.99 14.20
N PHE A 341 9.44 10.33 14.22
CA PHE A 341 8.79 11.16 13.21
C PHE A 341 9.84 11.69 12.26
N LEU A 342 9.60 11.53 10.97
CA LEU A 342 10.56 11.84 9.92
C LEU A 342 10.04 13.00 9.09
N SER A 343 10.85 14.04 8.93
CA SER A 343 10.61 15.15 8.03
C SER A 343 11.78 15.27 7.04
N LEU A 344 11.48 15.28 5.77
CA LEU A 344 12.47 15.43 4.72
C LEU A 344 12.70 16.92 4.46
N LEU A 345 13.95 17.34 4.51
CA LEU A 345 14.38 18.73 4.28
C LEU A 345 15.10 18.83 2.94
N VAL A 346 14.74 19.80 2.12
CA VAL A 346 15.30 20.02 0.78
C VAL A 346 15.93 21.42 0.70
N ASN A 347 17.14 21.50 0.21
CA ASN A 347 17.79 22.78 -0.09
C ASN A 347 17.17 23.40 -1.36
N PRO A 348 16.46 24.53 -1.27
CA PRO A 348 15.79 25.13 -2.41
C PRO A 348 16.74 25.61 -3.51
N SER A 349 18.00 25.90 -3.17
CA SER A 349 19.03 26.31 -4.17
C SER A 349 19.37 25.18 -5.14
N ALA A 350 19.23 23.93 -4.74
CA ALA A 350 19.48 22.78 -5.60
C ALA A 350 18.39 22.58 -6.66
N LEU A 351 17.16 23.01 -6.42
CA LEU A 351 16.06 22.95 -7.37
C LEU A 351 16.34 23.78 -8.62
N SER A 352 16.95 24.96 -8.45
CA SER A 352 17.33 25.84 -9.57
C SER A 352 18.51 25.31 -10.41
N SER A 353 19.30 24.38 -9.89
CA SER A 353 20.42 23.77 -10.61
C SER A 353 19.98 22.64 -11.54
N VAL A 354 18.94 21.91 -11.19
CA VAL A 354 18.36 20.83 -12.01
C VAL A 354 17.76 21.40 -13.30
N THR A 355 17.06 22.55 -13.21
CA THR A 355 16.50 23.25 -14.38
C THR A 355 17.57 23.84 -15.31
N LYS A 356 18.77 24.19 -14.80
CA LYS A 356 19.85 24.71 -15.62
C LYS A 356 20.67 23.61 -16.33
N GLY A 357 20.77 22.43 -15.76
CA GLY A 357 21.47 21.28 -16.37
C GLY A 357 20.75 20.73 -17.61
N ALA A 358 19.45 20.86 -17.69
CA ALA A 358 18.65 20.45 -18.86
C ALA A 358 18.83 21.38 -20.09
N LYS A 359 19.36 22.59 -19.90
CA LYS A 359 19.54 23.58 -21.00
C LYS A 359 20.87 23.45 -21.79
N ASN A 360 21.78 22.55 -21.42
CA ASN A 360 23.13 22.44 -22.08
C ASN A 360 23.28 21.25 -23.04
N GLY A 361 22.22 20.52 -23.35
CA GLY A 361 22.20 19.49 -24.39
C GLY A 361 21.69 20.06 -25.71
N THR A 362 22.61 20.30 -26.66
CA THR A 362 22.33 20.76 -28.01
C THR A 362 21.47 19.76 -28.76
N ASN A 363 20.17 20.00 -28.87
CA ASN A 363 19.34 19.76 -30.07
C ASN A 363 18.07 20.57 -29.94
N LYS A 364 17.82 21.43 -30.94
CA LYS A 364 16.63 22.23 -31.09
C LYS A 364 15.42 21.35 -31.35
N GLU A 365 14.68 21.03 -30.32
CA GLU A 365 13.23 20.86 -30.38
C GLU A 365 12.66 21.86 -29.39
N GLU A 366 11.70 22.62 -29.86
CA GLU A 366 11.01 23.70 -29.17
C GLU A 366 10.20 23.06 -28.00
N TYR A 367 10.85 22.90 -26.82
CA TYR A 367 10.15 22.54 -25.59
C TYR A 367 9.62 23.81 -24.96
N THR A 368 8.31 23.87 -24.85
CA THR A 368 7.57 24.87 -24.08
C THR A 368 8.02 24.85 -22.61
N ASP A 369 8.24 26.02 -22.08
CA ASP A 369 8.85 26.38 -20.78
C ASP A 369 7.98 25.98 -19.56
N ASN A 370 7.59 24.71 -19.37
CA ASN A 370 6.82 24.25 -18.20
C ASN A 370 6.99 22.74 -17.89
N GLU A 371 8.24 22.23 -17.85
CA GLU A 371 8.48 20.97 -17.16
C GLU A 371 8.81 21.22 -15.68
N GLU A 372 7.76 21.36 -14.87
CA GLU A 372 7.81 21.21 -13.42
C GLU A 372 8.31 19.79 -13.09
N LEU A 373 9.17 19.67 -12.07
CA LEU A 373 9.67 18.38 -11.60
C LEU A 373 8.45 17.49 -11.25
N PRO A 374 8.26 16.32 -11.86
CA PRO A 374 7.02 15.52 -11.75
C PRO A 374 6.69 15.01 -10.35
N ILE A 375 7.57 15.26 -9.38
CA ILE A 375 7.41 14.80 -7.99
C ILE A 375 6.74 15.85 -7.11
N PHE A 376 6.87 17.15 -7.44
CA PHE A 376 6.22 18.24 -6.71
C PHE A 376 4.93 18.72 -7.36
N ASN A 377 4.38 17.96 -8.29
CA ASN A 377 3.09 18.21 -8.97
C ASN A 377 1.91 17.73 -8.12
N SER A 378 1.88 18.08 -6.85
CA SER A 378 0.68 17.88 -6.06
C SER A 378 -0.32 18.98 -6.40
N GLN A 379 -1.48 18.55 -6.87
CA GLN A 379 -2.52 19.48 -7.28
C GLN A 379 -3.21 20.16 -6.10
N PHE A 380 -3.15 19.59 -4.89
CA PHE A 380 -3.97 20.07 -3.76
C PHE A 380 -3.26 19.90 -2.43
N SER A 381 -3.22 20.95 -1.62
CA SER A 381 -2.73 20.92 -0.23
C SER A 381 -3.69 21.65 0.70
N ILE A 382 -3.74 21.25 1.97
CA ILE A 382 -4.58 21.89 3.00
C ILE A 382 -3.77 22.12 4.28
N SER A 383 -3.84 23.34 4.80
CA SER A 383 -3.14 23.73 6.04
C SER A 383 -3.90 24.81 6.81
N PRO A 384 -3.77 24.85 8.15
CA PRO A 384 -3.18 23.81 9.01
C PRO A 384 -4.08 22.56 9.10
N ASN A 385 -3.46 21.42 9.34
CA ASN A 385 -4.18 20.17 9.62
C ASN A 385 -3.39 19.37 10.69
N PRO A 386 -3.85 19.26 11.94
CA PRO A 386 -5.15 19.73 12.46
C PRO A 386 -5.36 21.23 12.42
N SER A 387 -6.63 21.65 12.30
CA SER A 387 -7.07 23.05 12.23
C SER A 387 -7.84 23.45 13.47
N SER A 388 -7.75 24.71 13.87
CA SER A 388 -8.64 25.30 14.89
C SER A 388 -10.00 25.75 14.31
N GLY A 389 -10.36 25.27 13.11
CA GLY A 389 -11.58 25.59 12.38
C GLY A 389 -11.33 26.38 11.10
N HIS A 390 -10.27 27.19 11.02
CA HIS A 390 -9.86 27.87 9.81
C HIS A 390 -8.81 27.05 9.07
N TYR A 391 -8.99 26.86 7.77
CA TYR A 391 -8.03 26.15 6.92
C TYR A 391 -7.89 26.83 5.56
N THR A 392 -6.74 26.66 4.96
CA THR A 392 -6.43 27.13 3.61
C THR A 392 -6.20 25.91 2.72
N LEU A 393 -6.98 25.78 1.66
CA LEU A 393 -6.78 24.82 0.59
C LEU A 393 -6.09 25.53 -0.56
N ARG A 394 -4.93 25.04 -0.99
CA ARG A 394 -4.23 25.50 -2.18
C ARG A 394 -4.36 24.47 -3.29
N VAL A 395 -4.74 24.92 -4.47
CA VAL A 395 -4.82 24.13 -5.69
C VAL A 395 -3.78 24.66 -6.66
N ASN A 396 -2.94 23.77 -7.17
CA ASN A 396 -1.98 24.06 -8.22
C ASN A 396 -2.05 22.96 -9.27
N GLN A 397 -2.28 23.32 -10.53
CA GLN A 397 -2.46 22.37 -11.61
C GLN A 397 -1.86 22.89 -12.92
N PRO A 398 -1.41 21.97 -13.82
CA PRO A 398 -0.67 22.37 -15.02
C PRO A 398 -1.52 23.13 -16.05
N ASN A 399 -2.84 22.96 -16.05
CA ASN A 399 -3.74 23.59 -17.00
C ASN A 399 -4.88 24.29 -16.27
N ASP A 400 -5.40 25.36 -16.85
CA ASP A 400 -6.58 26.05 -16.33
C ASP A 400 -7.82 25.16 -16.47
N ASP A 401 -8.57 24.99 -15.37
CA ASP A 401 -9.84 24.27 -15.34
C ASP A 401 -10.73 24.78 -14.19
N ILE A 402 -12.00 24.45 -14.23
CA ILE A 402 -12.94 24.72 -13.13
C ILE A 402 -12.57 23.83 -11.94
N ILE A 403 -12.34 24.47 -10.81
CA ILE A 403 -11.99 23.77 -9.55
C ILE A 403 -13.28 23.67 -8.72
N ASN A 404 -13.67 22.42 -8.44
CA ASN A 404 -14.80 22.11 -7.57
C ASN A 404 -14.30 21.59 -6.23
N ILE A 405 -14.72 22.23 -5.15
CA ILE A 405 -14.38 21.88 -3.77
C ILE A 405 -15.63 21.41 -3.05
N ARG A 406 -15.56 20.27 -2.40
CA ARG A 406 -16.65 19.73 -1.58
C ARG A 406 -16.08 19.25 -0.25
N VAL A 407 -16.67 19.71 0.86
CA VAL A 407 -16.31 19.28 2.22
C VAL A 407 -17.48 18.50 2.80
N VAL A 408 -17.19 17.29 3.29
CA VAL A 408 -18.18 16.45 3.96
C VAL A 408 -17.74 16.12 5.38
N ASP A 409 -18.70 15.96 6.29
CA ASP A 409 -18.43 15.46 7.65
C ASP A 409 -18.23 13.94 7.66
N ALA A 410 -17.92 13.37 8.82
CA ALA A 410 -17.69 11.93 8.99
C ALA A 410 -18.93 11.06 8.67
N ASN A 411 -20.13 11.64 8.58
CA ASN A 411 -21.37 10.97 8.21
C ASN A 411 -21.68 11.12 6.69
N GLY A 412 -20.77 11.75 5.93
CA GLY A 412 -20.96 11.98 4.50
C GLY A 412 -21.85 13.17 4.15
N ARG A 413 -22.28 13.97 5.14
CA ARG A 413 -23.11 15.17 4.91
C ARG A 413 -22.22 16.29 4.39
N ILE A 414 -22.63 16.93 3.28
CA ILE A 414 -21.95 18.10 2.72
C ILE A 414 -22.09 19.27 3.69
N VAL A 415 -20.97 19.84 4.11
CA VAL A 415 -20.90 21.01 5.03
C VAL A 415 -20.45 22.27 4.29
N GLU A 416 -19.62 22.13 3.23
CA GLU A 416 -19.23 23.22 2.33
C GLU A 416 -19.16 22.71 0.90
N GLN A 417 -19.49 23.58 -0.05
CA GLN A 417 -19.30 23.33 -1.48
C GLN A 417 -18.97 24.63 -2.18
N HIS A 418 -17.96 24.62 -3.03
CA HIS A 418 -17.51 25.78 -3.79
C HIS A 418 -17.04 25.36 -5.18
N SER A 419 -17.22 26.24 -6.17
CA SER A 419 -16.71 26.10 -7.53
C SER A 419 -16.15 27.43 -8.00
N THR A 420 -15.01 27.43 -8.70
CA THR A 420 -14.50 28.66 -9.32
C THR A 420 -15.41 29.07 -10.49
N ALA A 421 -15.57 30.37 -10.67
CA ALA A 421 -16.39 30.92 -11.76
C ALA A 421 -15.70 30.81 -13.13
N GLU A 422 -14.37 30.77 -13.13
CA GLU A 422 -13.53 30.70 -14.33
C GLU A 422 -12.48 29.57 -14.16
N PRO A 423 -11.95 29.00 -15.26
CA PRO A 423 -10.85 28.08 -15.24
C PRO A 423 -9.59 28.73 -14.64
N LEU A 424 -8.91 28.05 -13.72
CA LEU A 424 -7.71 28.52 -13.03
C LEU A 424 -6.70 27.38 -12.90
N SER A 425 -5.41 27.71 -13.06
CA SER A 425 -4.30 26.79 -12.76
C SER A 425 -3.83 26.87 -11.31
N GLN A 426 -4.10 28.01 -10.65
CA GLN A 426 -3.78 28.22 -9.23
C GLN A 426 -5.00 28.81 -8.52
N TYR A 427 -5.37 28.24 -7.38
CA TYR A 427 -6.47 28.72 -6.57
C TYR A 427 -6.21 28.51 -5.07
N THR A 428 -6.56 29.52 -4.29
CA THR A 428 -6.48 29.44 -2.82
C THR A 428 -7.89 29.63 -2.25
N TYR A 429 -8.37 28.61 -1.53
CA TYR A 429 -9.65 28.63 -0.84
C TYR A 429 -9.43 28.69 0.67
N ASN A 430 -10.04 29.66 1.34
CA ASN A 430 -10.02 29.78 2.80
C ASN A 430 -11.37 29.32 3.36
N GLY A 431 -11.39 28.15 3.98
CA GLY A 431 -12.60 27.57 4.59
C GLY A 431 -12.65 27.76 6.10
N HIS A 432 -13.87 27.62 6.64
CA HIS A 432 -14.10 27.70 8.09
C HIS A 432 -15.14 26.68 8.53
N LEU A 433 -14.74 25.76 9.41
CA LEU A 433 -15.58 24.73 10.00
C LEU A 433 -15.83 25.04 11.48
N SER A 434 -17.10 25.09 11.88
CA SER A 434 -17.49 25.54 13.23
C SER A 434 -17.53 24.44 14.29
N ALA A 435 -17.48 23.15 13.90
CA ALA A 435 -17.55 22.02 14.82
C ALA A 435 -16.25 21.22 14.81
N ASN A 436 -15.86 20.68 15.98
CA ASN A 436 -14.79 19.72 16.09
C ASN A 436 -15.18 18.43 15.35
N GLY A 437 -14.23 17.80 14.67
CA GLY A 437 -14.50 16.55 13.98
C GLY A 437 -13.53 16.24 12.85
N VAL A 438 -13.81 15.15 12.17
CA VAL A 438 -13.12 14.74 10.97
C VAL A 438 -13.96 15.13 9.76
N TYR A 439 -13.32 15.76 8.79
CA TYR A 439 -13.92 16.18 7.54
C TYR A 439 -13.09 15.63 6.37
N TYR A 440 -13.73 15.46 5.23
CA TYR A 440 -13.09 15.06 3.99
C TYR A 440 -13.29 16.18 2.96
N VAL A 441 -12.18 16.80 2.56
CA VAL A 441 -12.14 17.87 1.57
C VAL A 441 -11.78 17.24 0.22
N THR A 442 -12.74 17.25 -0.69
CA THR A 442 -12.59 16.71 -2.04
C THR A 442 -12.47 17.84 -3.04
N VAL A 443 -11.42 17.80 -3.84
CA VAL A 443 -11.19 18.73 -4.96
C VAL A 443 -11.29 17.95 -6.25
N THR A 444 -12.05 18.46 -7.20
CA THR A 444 -12.21 17.87 -8.54
C THR A 444 -11.86 18.93 -9.59
N SER A 445 -10.91 18.62 -10.47
CA SER A 445 -10.50 19.43 -11.61
C SER A 445 -9.77 18.57 -12.66
N ASN A 446 -9.83 18.94 -13.93
CA ASN A 446 -9.22 18.22 -15.07
C ASN A 446 -9.59 16.72 -15.11
N GLY A 447 -10.83 16.37 -14.73
CA GLY A 447 -11.26 14.97 -14.64
C GLY A 447 -10.60 14.16 -13.53
N ARG A 448 -9.79 14.79 -12.68
CA ARG A 448 -9.13 14.18 -11.51
C ARG A 448 -9.83 14.60 -10.24
N GLN A 449 -9.86 13.70 -9.29
CA GLN A 449 -10.42 13.93 -7.96
C GLN A 449 -9.39 13.52 -6.91
N GLN A 450 -9.19 14.41 -5.93
CA GLN A 450 -8.38 14.11 -4.76
C GLN A 450 -9.17 14.46 -3.49
N THR A 451 -9.05 13.62 -2.46
CA THR A 451 -9.70 13.85 -1.17
C THR A 451 -8.65 13.89 -0.08
N ILE A 452 -8.68 14.93 0.73
CA ILE A 452 -7.79 15.14 1.87
C ILE A 452 -8.62 15.09 3.15
N LYS A 453 -8.15 14.37 4.17
CA LYS A 453 -8.76 14.35 5.50
C LYS A 453 -8.33 15.61 6.25
N LEU A 454 -9.29 16.37 6.77
CA LEU A 454 -9.08 17.55 7.62
C LEU A 454 -9.59 17.26 9.03
N ILE A 455 -8.76 17.48 10.02
CA ILE A 455 -9.12 17.33 11.44
C ILE A 455 -9.31 18.72 12.04
N VAL A 456 -10.46 18.95 12.63
CA VAL A 456 -10.75 20.21 13.35
C VAL A 456 -10.78 19.95 14.85
N VAL A 457 -9.91 20.66 15.57
CA VAL A 457 -9.80 20.63 17.04
C VAL A 457 -9.72 22.07 17.53
N ARG A 458 -10.72 22.51 18.32
CA ARG A 458 -10.79 23.85 18.90
C ARG A 458 -10.49 23.80 20.39
#